data_077714e25bdca0da289a462ca6af6c52
#
_entry.id   077714e25bdca0da289a462ca6af6c52
#
_cell.length_a   1.000
_cell.length_b   1.000
_cell.length_c   1.000
_cell.angle_alpha   90.00
_cell.angle_beta   90.00
_cell.angle_gamma   90.00
#
_symmetry.space_group_name_H-M   'P 1'
#
loop_
_entity.id
_entity.type
_entity.pdbx_description
1 polymer ?
#
loop_
_entity_poly.entity_id
_entity_poly.type
_entity_poly.pdbx_seq_one_letter_code
_entity_poly.pdbx_strand_id
1 'polypeptide(L)'
;TARFPAKLVHGHIKQLVDQELPLIFYPCMTYNLDENQSDNHYNCPLVAYYPEVIAANMDLNNTKFLYPFISFDNEKNFVEKMIKAFETVDIHFNKNDVKIAFRTAMNKYRDFHEELVQKHIDAVKFAREHNLQIAVLCGRPYHLDPLVNHQINQLLTTLGFVVVSEESVPR
;
A
#
# COMPACT_ATOMS: atom_id res chain seq x y z
N THR A 1 -1.37 21.70 -4.89
CA THR A 1 -1.65 21.29 -3.50
C THR A 1 -1.75 19.77 -3.42
N ALA A 2 -0.99 19.14 -2.50
CA ALA A 2 -1.05 17.70 -2.30
C ALA A 2 -2.47 17.27 -1.87
N ARG A 3 -2.89 16.07 -2.32
CA ARG A 3 -4.17 15.46 -1.91
C ARG A 3 -4.18 15.20 -0.40
N PHE A 4 -5.36 15.24 0.20
CA PHE A 4 -5.52 15.08 1.66
C PHE A 4 -4.80 13.84 2.24
N PRO A 5 -4.90 12.62 1.66
CA PRO A 5 -4.19 11.46 2.20
C PRO A 5 -2.65 11.62 2.21
N ALA A 6 -2.07 12.29 1.21
CA ALA A 6 -0.65 12.56 1.19
C ALA A 6 -0.22 13.53 2.30
N LYS A 7 -1.08 14.47 2.70
CA LYS A 7 -0.80 15.37 3.82
C LYS A 7 -0.77 14.64 5.17
N LEU A 8 -1.54 13.57 5.34
CA LEU A 8 -1.56 12.77 6.56
C LEU A 8 -0.19 12.13 6.83
N VAL A 9 0.56 11.80 5.79
CA VAL A 9 1.91 11.21 5.92
C VAL A 9 2.83 12.11 6.74
N HIS A 10 2.75 13.45 6.58
CA HIS A 10 3.53 14.37 7.41
C HIS A 10 3.23 14.19 8.90
N GLY A 11 1.96 14.03 9.27
CA GLY A 11 1.56 13.77 10.65
C GLY A 11 2.09 12.44 11.17
N HIS A 12 2.03 11.38 10.36
CA HIS A 12 2.55 10.07 10.73
C HIS A 12 4.07 10.10 10.93
N ILE A 13 4.81 10.71 10.00
CA ILE A 13 6.27 10.84 10.13
C ILE A 13 6.63 11.70 11.34
N LYS A 14 5.93 12.83 11.55
CA LYS A 14 6.14 13.67 12.74
C LYS A 14 5.95 12.88 14.03
N GLN A 15 4.89 12.08 14.14
CA GLN A 15 4.64 11.23 15.29
C GLN A 15 5.77 10.23 15.54
N LEU A 16 6.33 9.62 14.47
CA LEU A 16 7.47 8.70 14.59
C LEU A 16 8.75 9.43 15.02
N VAL A 17 9.00 10.62 14.50
CA VAL A 17 10.13 11.47 14.90
C VAL A 17 10.02 11.88 16.38
N ASP A 18 8.80 12.23 16.83
CA ASP A 18 8.55 12.61 18.23
C ASP A 18 8.72 11.44 19.21
N GLN A 19 8.69 10.20 18.72
CA GLN A 19 9.02 9.00 19.50
C GLN A 19 10.54 8.74 19.56
N GLU A 20 11.35 9.62 18.99
CA GLU A 20 12.82 9.53 18.97
C GLU A 20 13.33 8.18 18.41
N LEU A 21 12.63 7.63 17.40
CA LEU A 21 13.04 6.38 16.78
C LEU A 21 14.39 6.54 16.08
N PRO A 22 15.29 5.54 16.19
CA PRO A 22 16.63 5.63 15.59
C PRO A 22 16.59 5.60 14.07
N LEU A 23 15.56 4.98 13.48
CA LEU A 23 15.41 4.80 12.05
C LEU A 23 13.94 4.79 11.64
N ILE A 24 13.60 5.51 10.57
CA ILE A 24 12.34 5.40 9.84
C ILE A 24 12.64 4.87 8.45
N PHE A 25 11.98 3.77 8.07
CA PHE A 25 12.05 3.20 6.73
C PHE A 25 10.77 3.54 5.96
N TYR A 26 10.91 4.38 4.91
CA TYR A 26 9.79 4.76 4.05
C TYR A 26 10.23 4.73 2.57
N PRO A 27 10.10 3.60 1.88
CA PRO A 27 10.63 3.44 0.53
C PRO A 27 9.86 4.23 -0.53
N CYS A 28 10.56 4.66 -1.56
CA CYS A 28 10.02 5.19 -2.81
C CYS A 28 9.61 4.02 -3.71
N MET A 29 8.30 3.81 -3.86
CA MET A 29 7.74 2.71 -4.66
C MET A 29 7.46 3.18 -6.08
N THR A 30 8.41 3.03 -7.00
CA THR A 30 8.28 3.56 -8.37
C THR A 30 7.49 2.65 -9.30
N TYR A 31 7.60 1.33 -9.12
CA TYR A 31 7.03 0.34 -10.03
C TYR A 31 6.36 -0.78 -9.25
N ASN A 32 5.17 -1.15 -9.65
CA ASN A 32 4.36 -2.17 -9.00
C ASN A 32 4.46 -3.52 -9.72
N LEU A 33 3.81 -4.52 -9.17
CA LEU A 33 3.65 -5.83 -9.79
C LEU A 33 2.85 -5.72 -11.08
N ASP A 34 3.21 -6.55 -12.05
CA ASP A 34 2.40 -6.78 -13.23
C ASP A 34 1.22 -7.69 -12.86
N GLU A 35 0.01 -7.14 -12.92
CA GLU A 35 -1.24 -7.87 -12.71
C GLU A 35 -1.92 -8.24 -14.04
N ASN A 36 -1.22 -8.10 -15.17
CA ASN A 36 -1.73 -8.33 -16.54
C ASN A 36 -2.99 -7.51 -16.89
N GLN A 37 -3.17 -6.35 -16.27
CA GLN A 37 -4.34 -5.50 -16.47
C GLN A 37 -4.04 -4.21 -17.24
N SER A 38 -2.76 -3.90 -17.46
CA SER A 38 -2.35 -2.66 -18.09
C SER A 38 -0.92 -2.78 -18.64
N ASP A 39 -0.60 -1.98 -19.62
CA ASP A 39 0.75 -1.90 -20.20
C ASP A 39 1.72 -1.06 -19.35
N ASN A 40 1.22 -0.42 -18.29
CA ASN A 40 2.00 0.47 -17.44
C ASN A 40 1.78 0.18 -15.96
N HIS A 41 2.87 -0.11 -15.26
CA HIS A 41 2.89 -0.46 -13.84
C HIS A 41 3.57 0.60 -12.97
N TYR A 42 3.80 1.80 -13.48
CA TYR A 42 4.35 2.91 -12.70
C TYR A 42 3.33 3.41 -11.68
N ASN A 43 3.77 3.53 -10.43
CA ASN A 43 2.99 4.18 -9.40
C ASN A 43 2.83 5.67 -9.66
N CYS A 44 1.78 6.27 -9.13
CA CYS A 44 1.61 7.71 -9.22
C CYS A 44 2.76 8.44 -8.50
N PRO A 45 3.12 9.66 -8.91
CA PRO A 45 4.25 10.40 -8.31
C PRO A 45 4.18 10.55 -6.80
N LEU A 46 2.98 10.59 -6.21
CA LEU A 46 2.81 10.65 -4.75
C LEU A 46 3.28 9.37 -4.05
N VAL A 47 3.06 8.21 -4.65
CA VAL A 47 3.55 6.94 -4.11
C VAL A 47 5.05 6.77 -4.39
N ALA A 48 5.46 7.15 -5.61
CA ALA A 48 6.82 6.94 -6.06
C ALA A 48 7.86 7.85 -5.38
N TYR A 49 7.50 9.12 -5.05
CA TYR A 49 8.48 10.14 -4.66
C TYR A 49 8.14 10.89 -3.37
N TYR A 50 7.05 10.54 -2.69
CA TYR A 50 6.66 11.28 -1.50
C TYR A 50 7.66 11.19 -0.33
N PRO A 51 8.39 10.07 -0.15
CA PRO A 51 9.47 10.01 0.83
C PRO A 51 10.56 11.08 0.60
N GLU A 52 10.91 11.40 -0.66
CA GLU A 52 11.86 12.49 -0.97
C GLU A 52 11.29 13.86 -0.59
N VAL A 53 9.97 14.05 -0.79
CA VAL A 53 9.29 15.30 -0.37
C VAL A 53 9.37 15.45 1.14
N ILE A 54 9.16 14.38 1.89
CA ILE A 54 9.32 14.37 3.36
C ILE A 54 10.75 14.72 3.75
N ALA A 55 11.73 14.02 3.19
CA ALA A 55 13.14 14.25 3.49
C ALA A 55 13.60 15.69 3.21
N ALA A 56 13.04 16.33 2.18
CA ALA A 56 13.40 17.70 1.78
C ALA A 56 12.66 18.79 2.59
N ASN A 57 11.52 18.47 3.24
CA ASN A 57 10.64 19.49 3.82
C ASN A 57 10.34 19.30 5.30
N MET A 58 10.80 18.22 5.94
CA MET A 58 10.57 17.97 7.36
C MET A 58 11.89 17.94 8.12
N ASP A 59 11.89 18.53 9.32
CA ASP A 59 12.95 18.30 10.29
C ASP A 59 12.76 16.91 10.90
N LEU A 60 13.72 16.04 10.66
CA LEU A 60 13.72 14.66 11.14
C LEU A 60 14.56 14.48 12.42
N ASN A 61 15.08 15.59 12.99
CA ASN A 61 15.96 15.60 14.16
C ASN A 61 17.16 14.64 13.96
N ASN A 62 17.37 13.74 14.93
CA ASN A 62 18.44 12.73 14.88
C ASN A 62 17.97 11.38 14.29
N THR A 63 16.73 11.28 13.81
CA THR A 63 16.18 10.06 13.22
C THR A 63 16.78 9.81 11.83
N LYS A 64 17.43 8.67 11.61
CA LYS A 64 17.86 8.26 10.28
C LYS A 64 16.61 8.00 9.43
N PHE A 65 16.56 8.56 8.22
CA PHE A 65 15.42 8.39 7.30
C PHE A 65 15.87 7.65 6.05
N LEU A 66 15.41 6.41 5.92
CA LEU A 66 15.80 5.52 4.85
C LEU A 66 14.67 5.38 3.82
N TYR A 67 14.89 5.92 2.60
CA TYR A 67 13.89 5.97 1.54
C TYR A 67 14.41 5.49 0.18
N PRO A 68 14.85 4.21 0.09
CA PRO A 68 15.37 3.69 -1.16
C PRO A 68 14.28 3.60 -2.24
N PHE A 69 14.71 3.71 -3.50
CA PHE A 69 13.86 3.40 -4.64
C PHE A 69 13.81 1.90 -4.88
N ILE A 70 12.68 1.29 -4.59
CA ILE A 70 12.47 -0.16 -4.74
C ILE A 70 11.27 -0.44 -5.64
N SER A 71 11.22 -1.67 -6.16
CA SER A 71 10.11 -2.19 -6.95
C SER A 71 9.95 -3.69 -6.67
N PHE A 72 8.76 -4.23 -6.85
CA PHE A 72 8.47 -5.64 -6.58
C PHE A 72 8.51 -6.54 -7.81
N ASP A 73 8.72 -5.97 -8.98
CA ASP A 73 8.72 -6.67 -10.28
C ASP A 73 9.88 -7.66 -10.43
N ASN A 74 10.99 -7.45 -9.71
CA ASN A 74 12.20 -8.26 -9.82
C ASN A 74 12.85 -8.53 -8.46
N GLU A 75 12.76 -9.79 -7.99
CA GLU A 75 13.31 -10.23 -6.70
C GLU A 75 14.80 -9.90 -6.54
N LYS A 76 15.62 -10.18 -7.58
CA LYS A 76 17.06 -9.95 -7.50
C LYS A 76 17.37 -8.48 -7.28
N ASN A 77 16.71 -7.63 -8.05
CA ASN A 77 16.89 -6.17 -7.97
C ASN A 77 16.41 -5.62 -6.63
N PHE A 78 15.26 -6.10 -6.14
CA PHE A 78 14.73 -5.74 -4.82
C PHE A 78 15.74 -6.08 -3.71
N VAL A 79 16.22 -7.33 -3.67
CA VAL A 79 17.16 -7.80 -2.65
C VAL A 79 18.45 -6.99 -2.65
N GLU A 80 19.02 -6.71 -3.82
CA GLU A 80 20.26 -5.94 -3.94
C GLU A 80 20.08 -4.48 -3.48
N LYS A 81 18.96 -3.85 -3.84
CA LYS A 81 18.64 -2.49 -3.42
C LYS A 81 18.38 -2.40 -1.91
N MET A 82 17.66 -3.36 -1.34
CA MET A 82 17.39 -3.42 0.09
C MET A 82 18.67 -3.55 0.89
N ILE A 83 19.55 -4.48 0.54
CA ILE A 83 20.84 -4.66 1.23
C ILE A 83 21.65 -3.36 1.18
N LYS A 84 21.84 -2.81 -0.01
CA LYS A 84 22.59 -1.55 -0.18
C LYS A 84 22.01 -0.39 0.63
N ALA A 85 20.68 -0.28 0.67
CA ALA A 85 20.01 0.78 1.42
C ALA A 85 20.28 0.67 2.92
N PHE A 86 20.13 -0.51 3.50
CA PHE A 86 20.36 -0.71 4.92
C PHE A 86 21.84 -0.62 5.32
N GLU A 87 22.76 -0.97 4.43
CA GLU A 87 24.21 -0.76 4.63
C GLU A 87 24.55 0.72 4.85
N THR A 88 23.81 1.66 4.27
CA THR A 88 24.04 3.11 4.48
C THR A 88 23.77 3.58 5.90
N VAL A 89 23.08 2.77 6.69
CA VAL A 89 22.74 3.03 8.09
C VAL A 89 23.38 2.02 9.06
N ASP A 90 24.42 1.31 8.60
CA ASP A 90 25.17 0.30 9.34
C ASP A 90 24.36 -0.93 9.75
N ILE A 91 23.33 -1.29 8.96
CA ILE A 91 22.55 -2.51 9.13
C ILE A 91 22.88 -3.49 8.01
N HIS A 92 23.38 -4.66 8.37
CA HIS A 92 23.82 -5.68 7.43
C HIS A 92 22.91 -6.91 7.48
N PHE A 93 22.43 -7.33 6.31
CA PHE A 93 21.57 -8.51 6.16
C PHE A 93 22.25 -9.59 5.33
N ASN A 94 21.98 -10.83 5.68
CA ASN A 94 22.30 -11.95 4.81
C ASN A 94 21.39 -11.94 3.57
N LYS A 95 21.98 -12.11 2.39
CA LYS A 95 21.25 -12.09 1.12
C LYS A 95 20.15 -13.15 1.05
N ASN A 96 20.37 -14.33 1.62
CA ASN A 96 19.37 -15.40 1.63
C ASN A 96 18.19 -15.06 2.54
N ASP A 97 18.44 -14.41 3.68
CA ASP A 97 17.37 -14.01 4.61
C ASP A 97 16.46 -12.96 3.97
N VAL A 98 17.04 -11.98 3.25
CA VAL A 98 16.25 -10.98 2.51
C VAL A 98 15.42 -11.63 1.40
N LYS A 99 15.97 -12.63 0.69
CA LYS A 99 15.20 -13.39 -0.31
C LYS A 99 14.04 -14.16 0.32
N ILE A 100 14.28 -14.84 1.44
CA ILE A 100 13.24 -15.59 2.15
C ILE A 100 12.15 -14.62 2.62
N ALA A 101 12.52 -13.49 3.21
CA ALA A 101 11.59 -12.46 3.66
C ALA A 101 10.75 -11.92 2.50
N PHE A 102 11.38 -11.58 1.35
CA PHE A 102 10.69 -11.14 0.15
C PHE A 102 9.65 -12.17 -0.33
N ARG A 103 10.06 -13.43 -0.49
CA ARG A 103 9.16 -14.50 -0.95
C ARG A 103 8.02 -14.74 0.03
N THR A 104 8.30 -14.72 1.33
CA THR A 104 7.27 -14.85 2.36
C THR A 104 6.25 -13.71 2.28
N ALA A 105 6.72 -12.47 2.13
CA ALA A 105 5.85 -11.31 1.97
C ALA A 105 5.00 -11.40 0.69
N MET A 106 5.60 -11.81 -0.44
CA MET A 106 4.89 -11.99 -1.71
C MET A 106 3.84 -13.11 -1.66
N ASN A 107 4.11 -14.19 -0.92
CA ASN A 107 3.10 -15.23 -0.69
C ASN A 107 1.94 -14.69 0.13
N LYS A 108 2.22 -13.96 1.22
CA LYS A 108 1.18 -13.33 2.05
C LYS A 108 0.36 -12.29 1.30
N TYR A 109 0.97 -11.55 0.38
CA TYR A 109 0.27 -10.63 -0.49
C TYR A 109 -0.73 -11.37 -1.41
N ARG A 110 -0.31 -12.51 -1.99
CA ARG A 110 -1.21 -13.35 -2.79
C ARG A 110 -2.34 -13.95 -1.98
N ASP A 111 -2.03 -14.54 -0.80
CA ASP A 111 -3.04 -15.08 0.12
C ASP A 111 -4.12 -14.02 0.43
N PHE A 112 -3.68 -12.77 0.70
CA PHE A 112 -4.58 -11.65 0.97
C PHE A 112 -5.49 -11.31 -0.22
N HIS A 113 -4.93 -11.28 -1.44
CA HIS A 113 -5.74 -11.04 -2.65
C HIS A 113 -6.75 -12.16 -2.90
N GLU A 114 -6.35 -13.41 -2.73
CA GLU A 114 -7.26 -14.56 -2.85
C GLU A 114 -8.40 -14.47 -1.83
N GLU A 115 -8.11 -14.07 -0.59
CA GLU A 115 -9.14 -13.86 0.44
C GLU A 115 -10.11 -12.72 0.06
N LEU A 116 -9.60 -11.61 -0.49
CA LEU A 116 -10.44 -10.50 -0.97
C LEU A 116 -11.38 -10.95 -2.10
N VAL A 117 -10.87 -11.69 -3.07
CA VAL A 117 -11.67 -12.24 -4.17
C VAL A 117 -12.73 -13.20 -3.64
N GLN A 118 -12.38 -14.06 -2.67
CA GLN A 118 -13.35 -14.98 -2.09
C GLN A 118 -14.47 -14.22 -1.35
N LYS A 119 -14.15 -13.19 -0.59
CA LYS A 119 -15.15 -12.32 0.06
C LYS A 119 -16.05 -11.63 -0.95
N HIS A 120 -15.52 -11.22 -2.10
CA HIS A 120 -16.33 -10.65 -3.18
C HIS A 120 -17.33 -11.68 -3.73
N ILE A 121 -16.86 -12.90 -4.02
CA ILE A 121 -17.72 -14.00 -4.51
C ILE A 121 -18.85 -14.28 -3.54
N ASP A 122 -18.53 -14.35 -2.24
CA ASP A 122 -19.51 -14.60 -1.18
C ASP A 122 -20.53 -13.45 -1.07
N ALA A 123 -20.08 -12.20 -1.18
CA ALA A 123 -20.93 -11.02 -1.18
C ALA A 123 -21.88 -10.99 -2.40
N VAL A 124 -21.39 -11.31 -3.58
CA VAL A 124 -22.21 -11.41 -4.81
C VAL A 124 -23.24 -12.53 -4.68
N LYS A 125 -22.85 -13.67 -4.16
CA LYS A 125 -23.77 -14.80 -3.89
C LYS A 125 -24.87 -14.37 -2.92
N PHE A 126 -24.50 -13.77 -1.80
CA PHE A 126 -25.44 -13.24 -0.82
C PHE A 126 -26.43 -12.25 -1.45
N ALA A 127 -25.94 -11.31 -2.26
CA ALA A 127 -26.80 -10.33 -2.93
C ALA A 127 -27.85 -11.01 -3.84
N ARG A 128 -27.42 -12.03 -4.61
CA ARG A 128 -28.32 -12.78 -5.51
C ARG A 128 -29.37 -13.58 -4.73
N GLU A 129 -28.98 -14.25 -3.67
CA GLU A 129 -29.90 -15.05 -2.83
C GLU A 129 -30.96 -14.18 -2.14
N HIS A 130 -30.64 -12.92 -1.82
CA HIS A 130 -31.55 -11.99 -1.15
C HIS A 130 -32.19 -10.95 -2.10
N ASN A 131 -31.96 -11.07 -3.41
CA ASN A 131 -32.47 -10.14 -4.42
C ASN A 131 -32.04 -8.68 -4.14
N LEU A 132 -30.79 -8.46 -3.68
CA LEU A 132 -30.22 -7.16 -3.39
C LEU A 132 -29.39 -6.67 -4.58
N GLN A 133 -29.31 -5.35 -4.73
CA GLN A 133 -28.45 -4.72 -5.72
C GLN A 133 -27.00 -4.64 -5.21
N ILE A 134 -26.04 -4.69 -6.13
CA ILE A 134 -24.62 -4.58 -5.82
C ILE A 134 -24.11 -3.22 -6.27
N ALA A 135 -23.37 -2.55 -5.37
CA ALA A 135 -22.63 -1.33 -5.65
C ALA A 135 -21.12 -1.62 -5.57
N VAL A 136 -20.37 -1.25 -6.61
CA VAL A 136 -18.91 -1.33 -6.62
C VAL A 136 -18.33 0.04 -6.31
N LEU A 137 -17.56 0.14 -5.25
CA LEU A 137 -16.80 1.35 -4.92
C LEU A 137 -15.49 1.32 -5.71
N CYS A 138 -15.41 2.18 -6.73
CA CYS A 138 -14.23 2.34 -7.57
C CYS A 138 -13.40 3.53 -7.08
N GLY A 139 -12.09 3.33 -6.96
CA GLY A 139 -11.19 4.40 -6.58
C GLY A 139 -9.85 3.89 -6.06
N ARG A 140 -9.10 4.74 -5.38
CA ARG A 140 -7.86 4.34 -4.73
C ARG A 140 -8.17 3.62 -3.41
N PRO A 141 -7.28 2.72 -2.92
CA PRO A 141 -7.51 1.94 -1.69
C PRO A 141 -7.93 2.78 -0.48
N TYR A 142 -7.38 3.98 -0.33
CA TYR A 142 -7.75 4.89 0.76
C TYR A 142 -9.20 5.41 0.70
N HIS A 143 -9.89 5.26 -0.44
CA HIS A 143 -11.32 5.59 -0.53
C HIS A 143 -12.21 4.57 0.20
N LEU A 144 -11.65 3.45 0.66
CA LEU A 144 -12.36 2.50 1.52
C LEU A 144 -12.35 2.91 2.99
N ASP A 145 -11.46 3.85 3.38
CA ASP A 145 -11.43 4.38 4.74
C ASP A 145 -12.70 5.22 5.02
N PRO A 146 -13.44 4.93 6.11
CA PRO A 146 -14.70 5.61 6.42
C PRO A 146 -14.59 7.12 6.62
N LEU A 147 -13.42 7.62 7.07
CA LEU A 147 -13.18 9.06 7.23
C LEU A 147 -12.94 9.74 5.88
N VAL A 148 -12.34 9.04 4.93
CA VAL A 148 -12.06 9.57 3.59
C VAL A 148 -13.29 9.50 2.69
N ASN A 149 -14.06 8.42 2.76
CA ASN A 149 -15.25 8.21 1.94
C ASN A 149 -16.54 8.77 2.56
N HIS A 150 -16.45 9.44 3.72
CA HIS A 150 -17.58 9.99 4.43
C HIS A 150 -18.69 8.95 4.72
N GLN A 151 -18.31 7.71 4.97
CA GLN A 151 -19.20 6.58 5.27
C GLN A 151 -20.19 6.25 4.13
N ILE A 152 -19.84 6.55 2.88
CA ILE A 152 -20.71 6.30 1.73
C ILE A 152 -21.05 4.80 1.56
N ASN A 153 -20.13 3.92 1.94
CA ASN A 153 -20.37 2.48 1.98
C ASN A 153 -21.49 2.10 2.96
N GLN A 154 -21.52 2.73 4.14
CA GLN A 154 -22.58 2.51 5.12
C GLN A 154 -23.92 3.05 4.63
N LEU A 155 -23.92 4.25 4.02
CA LEU A 155 -25.12 4.82 3.41
C LEU A 155 -25.71 3.87 2.37
N LEU A 156 -24.88 3.36 1.45
CA LEU A 156 -25.33 2.40 0.43
C LEU A 156 -25.90 1.13 1.04
N THR A 157 -25.27 0.61 2.12
CA THR A 157 -25.76 -0.57 2.83
C THR A 157 -27.14 -0.29 3.47
N THR A 158 -27.36 0.90 4.05
CA THR A 158 -28.68 1.25 4.61
C THR A 158 -29.76 1.41 3.54
N LEU A 159 -29.37 1.69 2.28
CA LEU A 159 -30.27 1.73 1.13
C LEU A 159 -30.52 0.35 0.49
N GLY A 160 -29.99 -0.71 1.08
CA GLY A 160 -30.21 -2.09 0.64
C GLY A 160 -29.23 -2.60 -0.41
N PHE A 161 -28.09 -1.92 -0.60
CA PHE A 161 -27.03 -2.43 -1.48
C PHE A 161 -26.05 -3.34 -0.73
N VAL A 162 -25.56 -4.35 -1.43
CA VAL A 162 -24.31 -5.03 -1.06
C VAL A 162 -23.16 -4.26 -1.67
N VAL A 163 -22.23 -3.81 -0.86
CA VAL A 163 -21.12 -2.95 -1.29
C VAL A 163 -19.83 -3.75 -1.37
N VAL A 164 -19.15 -3.70 -2.51
CA VAL A 164 -17.86 -4.33 -2.76
C VAL A 164 -16.86 -3.30 -3.27
N SER A 165 -15.58 -3.57 -3.12
CA SER A 165 -14.51 -2.71 -3.66
C SER A 165 -14.05 -3.20 -5.04
N GLU A 166 -13.52 -2.29 -5.85
CA GLU A 166 -12.90 -2.61 -7.15
C GLU A 166 -11.76 -3.62 -7.00
N GLU A 167 -10.96 -3.52 -5.93
CA GLU A 167 -9.83 -4.43 -5.68
C GLU A 167 -10.25 -5.87 -5.40
N SER A 168 -11.48 -6.08 -4.93
CA SER A 168 -12.00 -7.42 -4.63
C SER A 168 -12.59 -8.13 -5.86
N VAL A 169 -12.76 -7.44 -6.98
CA VAL A 169 -13.34 -8.02 -8.20
C VAL A 169 -12.40 -9.09 -8.76
N PRO A 170 -12.88 -10.32 -9.01
CA PRO A 170 -12.09 -11.36 -9.68
C PRO A 170 -11.53 -10.88 -11.02
N ARG A 171 -10.25 -11.14 -11.26
CA ARG A 171 -9.52 -10.77 -12.48
C ARG A 171 -9.20 -11.99 -13.30
#